data_6067e2929b4f8c4044f7aa1fe1c59591
#
_entry.id   6067e2929b4f8c4044f7aa1fe1c59591
#
_cell.length_a   1.000
_cell.length_b   1.000
_cell.length_c   1.000
_cell.angle_alpha   90.00
_cell.angle_beta   90.00
_cell.angle_gamma   90.00
#
_symmetry.space_group_name_H-M   'P 1'
#
loop_
_entity.id
_entity.type
_entity.pdbx_description
1 polymer ?
#
loop_
_entity_poly.entity_id
_entity_poly.type
_entity_poly.pdbx_seq_one_letter_code
_entity_poly.pdbx_strand_id
1 'polypeptide(L)'
;MEARIVAAFPLAGVRAGSALLRVGARLLAVQDDAYCACWIELPSLNVTQFVLKADGAPLPKTVKPDFEAAVRTADGRIHLLGSGSTRQRMVLARIEVARGSVTLTDMPQIYDCVQRALDLATGPNIEGAIIDGDVLRLFHRGIGTVSATVDLPLGVLDGEPPEALA
;
A
#
# COMPACT_ATOMS: atom_id res chain seq x y z
N MET A 1 -12.79 8.52 29.39
CA MET A 1 -11.49 9.03 28.88
C MET A 1 -11.83 10.06 27.80
N GLU A 2 -11.46 11.32 27.98
CA GLU A 2 -11.66 12.35 26.97
C GLU A 2 -10.44 12.39 26.01
N ALA A 3 -10.69 12.31 24.71
CA ALA A 3 -9.67 12.51 23.69
C ALA A 3 -9.49 14.01 23.47
N ARG A 4 -8.24 14.49 23.42
CA ARG A 4 -7.88 15.89 23.19
C ARG A 4 -6.97 15.98 21.97
N ILE A 5 -7.34 16.84 21.00
CA ILE A 5 -6.45 17.23 19.90
C ILE A 5 -5.40 18.17 20.49
N VAL A 6 -4.12 17.79 20.40
CA VAL A 6 -2.98 18.56 20.90
C VAL A 6 -2.46 19.52 19.82
N ALA A 7 -2.48 19.09 18.54
CA ALA A 7 -2.06 19.87 17.39
C ALA A 7 -2.71 19.35 16.11
N ALA A 8 -2.86 20.20 15.10
CA ALA A 8 -3.29 19.85 13.75
C ALA A 8 -2.51 20.69 12.75
N PHE A 9 -1.98 20.04 11.71
CA PHE A 9 -1.17 20.69 10.69
C PHE A 9 -1.66 20.30 9.30
N PRO A 10 -1.82 21.28 8.38
CA PRO A 10 -2.10 20.96 6.98
C PRO A 10 -0.86 20.35 6.32
N LEU A 11 -1.04 19.33 5.48
CA LEU A 11 0.01 18.73 4.66
C LEU A 11 -0.23 19.10 3.20
N ALA A 12 0.27 20.27 2.80
CA ALA A 12 0.12 20.73 1.42
C ALA A 12 0.78 19.74 0.44
N GLY A 13 0.02 19.27 -0.56
CA GLY A 13 0.47 18.29 -1.55
C GLY A 13 0.07 16.85 -1.25
N VAL A 14 -0.40 16.51 -0.03
CA VAL A 14 -1.06 15.24 0.26
C VAL A 14 -2.56 15.42 0.04
N ARG A 15 -3.11 14.74 -0.98
CA ARG A 15 -4.53 14.84 -1.38
C ARG A 15 -5.37 13.72 -0.82
N ALA A 16 -5.03 12.50 -1.21
CA ALA A 16 -5.79 11.28 -0.94
C ALA A 16 -4.88 10.27 -0.23
N GLY A 17 -4.43 10.62 0.98
CA GLY A 17 -3.57 9.76 1.80
C GLY A 17 -4.32 8.50 2.23
N SER A 18 -3.82 7.32 1.83
CA SER A 18 -4.42 6.00 2.09
C SER A 18 -3.55 5.14 2.99
N ALA A 19 -2.22 5.25 2.88
CA ALA A 19 -1.28 4.55 3.75
C ALA A 19 -0.16 5.49 4.22
N LEU A 20 0.39 5.19 5.41
CA LEU A 20 1.46 5.97 6.01
C LEU A 20 2.56 5.03 6.54
N LEU A 21 3.80 5.27 6.13
CA LEU A 21 4.94 4.47 6.55
C LEU A 21 6.05 5.37 7.10
N ARG A 22 6.58 5.06 8.29
CA ARG A 22 7.73 5.76 8.85
C ARG A 22 9.05 5.20 8.32
N VAL A 23 9.91 6.06 7.79
CA VAL A 23 11.24 5.72 7.26
C VAL A 23 12.28 6.67 7.86
N GLY A 24 12.88 6.27 8.97
CA GLY A 24 13.81 7.12 9.73
C GLY A 24 13.14 8.40 10.25
N ALA A 25 13.65 9.57 9.82
CA ALA A 25 13.13 10.89 10.18
C ALA A 25 12.02 11.38 9.22
N ARG A 26 11.53 10.54 8.30
CA ARG A 26 10.51 10.88 7.32
C ARG A 26 9.29 9.97 7.45
N LEU A 27 8.16 10.46 6.94
CA LEU A 27 6.99 9.64 6.65
C LEU A 27 6.81 9.57 5.13
N LEU A 28 6.40 8.40 4.64
CA LEU A 28 5.91 8.24 3.27
C LEU A 28 4.39 8.15 3.35
N ALA A 29 3.70 9.17 2.82
CA ALA A 29 2.25 9.17 2.65
C ALA A 29 1.93 8.70 1.23
N VAL A 30 1.25 7.58 1.11
CA VAL A 30 0.83 6.99 -0.17
C VAL A 30 -0.49 7.60 -0.59
N GLN A 31 -0.66 7.91 -1.87
CA GLN A 31 -1.91 8.43 -2.40
C GLN A 31 -2.63 7.37 -3.24
N ASP A 32 -3.92 7.19 -2.98
CA ASP A 32 -4.74 6.20 -3.68
C ASP A 32 -5.18 6.68 -5.09
N ASP A 33 -5.21 8.00 -5.29
CA ASP A 33 -5.75 8.64 -6.49
C ASP A 33 -4.76 8.78 -7.65
N ALA A 34 -3.48 8.40 -7.44
CA ALA A 34 -2.41 8.60 -8.43
C ALA A 34 -1.26 7.59 -8.26
N TYR A 35 -0.40 7.48 -9.29
CA TYR A 35 0.91 6.86 -9.14
C TYR A 35 1.89 7.83 -8.46
N CYS A 36 1.59 8.16 -7.20
CA CYS A 36 2.32 9.14 -6.43
C CYS A 36 2.30 8.81 -4.94
N ALA A 37 3.37 9.18 -4.26
CA ALA A 37 3.47 9.25 -2.81
C ALA A 37 4.09 10.60 -2.42
N CYS A 38 4.10 10.91 -1.14
CA CYS A 38 4.73 12.12 -0.62
C CYS A 38 5.67 11.79 0.51
N TRP A 39 6.89 12.28 0.45
CA TRP A 39 7.78 12.32 1.60
C TRP A 39 7.44 13.52 2.48
N ILE A 40 7.30 13.29 3.77
CA ILE A 40 7.04 14.31 4.79
C ILE A 40 8.21 14.29 5.76
N GLU A 41 8.98 15.38 5.81
CA GLU A 41 10.12 15.51 6.70
C GLU A 41 9.67 15.78 8.14
N LEU A 42 10.25 15.10 9.13
CA LEU A 42 9.99 15.35 10.54
C LEU A 42 11.14 16.11 11.17
N PRO A 43 10.91 17.12 12.03
CA PRO A 43 9.61 17.61 12.49
C PRO A 43 9.02 18.75 11.63
N SER A 44 9.69 19.18 10.55
CA SER A 44 9.32 20.38 9.78
C SER A 44 8.00 20.26 9.03
N LEU A 45 7.54 19.04 8.76
CA LEU A 45 6.37 18.70 7.95
C LEU A 45 6.43 19.18 6.50
N ASN A 46 7.65 19.47 6.00
CA ASN A 46 7.84 19.77 4.58
C ASN A 46 7.48 18.55 3.74
N VAL A 47 6.64 18.77 2.72
CA VAL A 47 6.14 17.73 1.82
C VAL A 47 6.86 17.81 0.50
N THR A 48 7.41 16.68 0.03
CA THR A 48 7.99 16.53 -1.31
C THR A 48 7.28 15.40 -2.03
N GLN A 49 6.75 15.69 -3.21
CA GLN A 49 6.09 14.68 -4.05
C GLN A 49 7.12 13.66 -4.57
N PHE A 50 6.76 12.39 -4.55
CA PHE A 50 7.52 11.28 -5.08
C PHE A 50 6.68 10.55 -6.14
N VAL A 51 7.02 10.77 -7.39
CA VAL A 51 6.29 10.22 -8.54
C VAL A 51 6.71 8.78 -8.78
N LEU A 52 5.73 7.87 -8.85
CA LEU A 52 5.93 6.44 -9.10
C LEU A 52 5.85 6.12 -10.61
N LYS A 53 4.99 6.86 -11.35
CA LYS A 53 4.81 6.68 -12.80
C LYS A 53 4.18 7.94 -13.41
N ALA A 54 4.57 8.24 -14.64
CA ALA A 54 4.10 9.41 -15.40
C ALA A 54 4.41 10.72 -14.63
N ASP A 55 3.45 11.64 -14.55
CA ASP A 55 3.58 12.92 -13.85
C ASP A 55 3.03 12.92 -12.42
N GLY A 56 2.48 11.78 -11.97
CA GLY A 56 1.86 11.66 -10.65
C GLY A 56 0.55 12.43 -10.50
N ALA A 57 -0.06 12.86 -11.60
CA ALA A 57 -1.34 13.54 -11.60
C ALA A 57 -2.48 12.63 -11.14
N PRO A 58 -3.56 13.19 -10.55
CA PRO A 58 -4.75 12.43 -10.19
C PRO A 58 -5.36 11.72 -11.40
N LEU A 59 -5.78 10.48 -11.19
CA LEU A 59 -6.35 9.61 -12.21
C LEU A 59 -7.85 9.38 -11.97
N PRO A 60 -8.62 9.17 -13.05
CA PRO A 60 -10.00 8.74 -12.91
C PRO A 60 -10.13 7.45 -12.11
N LYS A 61 -11.21 7.29 -11.35
CA LYS A 61 -11.47 6.15 -10.47
C LYS A 61 -11.34 4.78 -11.18
N THR A 62 -11.62 4.74 -12.47
CA THR A 62 -11.56 3.52 -13.29
C THR A 62 -10.15 3.05 -13.63
N VAL A 63 -9.13 3.91 -13.50
CA VAL A 63 -7.74 3.61 -13.90
C VAL A 63 -6.70 3.90 -12.83
N LYS A 64 -7.10 4.46 -11.67
CA LYS A 64 -6.17 4.71 -10.56
C LYS A 64 -5.63 3.40 -9.96
N PRO A 65 -4.39 3.37 -9.46
CA PRO A 65 -3.79 2.18 -8.86
C PRO A 65 -4.42 1.79 -7.53
N ASP A 66 -5.06 2.74 -6.85
CA ASP A 66 -5.74 2.53 -5.57
C ASP A 66 -4.81 1.89 -4.53
N PHE A 67 -3.61 2.46 -4.34
CA PHE A 67 -2.66 1.98 -3.35
C PHE A 67 -3.22 2.23 -1.94
N GLU A 68 -3.41 1.17 -1.18
CA GLU A 68 -4.07 1.21 0.14
C GLU A 68 -3.20 0.61 1.26
N ALA A 69 -2.05 0.03 0.89
CA ALA A 69 -1.15 -0.55 1.87
C ALA A 69 0.32 -0.26 1.52
N ALA A 70 1.15 -0.10 2.56
CA ALA A 70 2.58 0.10 2.43
C ALA A 70 3.33 -0.70 3.50
N VAL A 71 4.35 -1.44 3.09
CA VAL A 71 5.24 -2.16 3.99
C VAL A 71 6.70 -1.90 3.63
N ARG A 72 7.60 -2.05 4.61
CA ARG A 72 9.05 -1.95 4.40
C ARG A 72 9.72 -3.25 4.83
N THR A 73 10.45 -3.85 3.91
CA THR A 73 11.24 -5.07 4.17
C THR A 73 12.53 -4.76 4.94
N ALA A 74 13.15 -5.78 5.53
CA ALA A 74 14.36 -5.65 6.33
C ALA A 74 15.56 -5.09 5.55
N ASP A 75 15.62 -5.34 4.24
CA ASP A 75 16.62 -4.79 3.32
C ASP A 75 16.38 -3.32 2.93
N GLY A 76 15.30 -2.73 3.44
CA GLY A 76 14.95 -1.32 3.28
C GLY A 76 14.10 -0.98 2.06
N ARG A 77 13.74 -1.95 1.23
CA ARG A 77 12.78 -1.75 0.12
C ARG A 77 11.39 -1.44 0.68
N ILE A 78 10.66 -0.59 -0.02
CA ILE A 78 9.26 -0.29 0.29
C ILE A 78 8.38 -0.89 -0.79
N HIS A 79 7.29 -1.53 -0.37
CA HIS A 79 6.30 -2.12 -1.25
C HIS A 79 4.96 -1.45 -0.99
N LEU A 80 4.33 -0.93 -2.07
CA LEU A 80 2.99 -0.39 -2.04
C LEU A 80 2.08 -1.37 -2.75
N LEU A 81 0.95 -1.72 -2.12
CA LEU A 81 -0.01 -2.66 -2.69
C LEU A 81 -1.30 -1.92 -3.03
N GLY A 82 -1.81 -2.15 -4.23
CA GLY A 82 -3.15 -1.71 -4.62
C GLY A 82 -4.23 -2.47 -3.85
N SER A 83 -5.46 -1.96 -3.87
CA SER A 83 -6.58 -2.60 -3.15
C SER A 83 -6.94 -4.00 -3.67
N GLY A 84 -6.62 -4.31 -4.95
CA GLY A 84 -6.99 -5.57 -5.60
C GLY A 84 -8.47 -5.67 -5.99
N SER A 85 -9.27 -4.63 -5.73
CA SER A 85 -10.72 -4.64 -5.96
C SER A 85 -11.13 -4.72 -7.44
N THR A 86 -10.20 -4.44 -8.34
CA THR A 86 -10.32 -4.63 -9.80
C THR A 86 -8.98 -5.07 -10.37
N ARG A 87 -8.95 -5.60 -11.60
CA ARG A 87 -7.72 -6.07 -12.24
C ARG A 87 -6.63 -5.00 -12.31
N GLN A 88 -6.98 -3.75 -12.61
CA GLN A 88 -6.04 -2.62 -12.69
C GLN A 88 -5.42 -2.24 -11.34
N ARG A 89 -6.02 -2.68 -10.23
CA ARG A 89 -5.58 -2.42 -8.85
C ARG A 89 -4.80 -3.59 -8.24
N MET A 90 -4.58 -4.65 -9.01
CA MET A 90 -3.73 -5.79 -8.63
C MET A 90 -2.28 -5.50 -8.95
N VAL A 91 -1.77 -4.38 -8.43
CA VAL A 91 -0.45 -3.83 -8.73
C VAL A 91 0.39 -3.72 -7.47
N LEU A 92 1.68 -3.99 -7.61
CA LEU A 92 2.72 -3.76 -6.62
C LEU A 92 3.68 -2.69 -7.13
N ALA A 93 3.92 -1.65 -6.32
CA ALA A 93 5.03 -0.73 -6.54
C ALA A 93 6.16 -1.07 -5.57
N ARG A 94 7.35 -1.37 -6.09
CA ARG A 94 8.57 -1.57 -5.30
C ARG A 94 9.44 -0.31 -5.42
N ILE A 95 9.82 0.25 -4.27
CA ILE A 95 10.65 1.46 -4.18
C ILE A 95 11.99 1.07 -3.56
N GLU A 96 13.07 1.27 -4.30
CA GLU A 96 14.45 1.18 -3.84
C GLU A 96 14.88 2.55 -3.32
N VAL A 97 14.68 2.81 -2.01
CA VAL A 97 14.88 4.14 -1.43
C VAL A 97 16.28 4.69 -1.65
N ALA A 98 17.31 3.83 -1.54
CA ALA A 98 18.71 4.23 -1.72
C ALA A 98 19.04 4.68 -3.15
N ARG A 99 18.32 4.15 -4.15
CA ARG A 99 18.52 4.45 -5.59
C ARG A 99 17.50 5.44 -6.13
N GLY A 100 16.42 5.70 -5.39
CA GLY A 100 15.29 6.48 -5.87
C GLY A 100 14.55 5.83 -7.05
N SER A 101 14.72 4.53 -7.27
CA SER A 101 14.08 3.81 -8.37
C SER A 101 12.78 3.16 -7.96
N VAL A 102 11.84 3.07 -8.90
CA VAL A 102 10.53 2.46 -8.74
C VAL A 102 10.31 1.41 -9.81
N THR A 103 9.81 0.24 -9.40
CA THR A 103 9.33 -0.81 -10.31
C THR A 103 7.86 -1.05 -10.04
N LEU A 104 7.04 -1.02 -11.08
CA LEU A 104 5.63 -1.38 -11.02
C LEU A 104 5.44 -2.76 -11.66
N THR A 105 4.75 -3.64 -10.96
CA THR A 105 4.50 -5.02 -11.41
C THR A 105 3.04 -5.38 -11.17
N ASP A 106 2.38 -5.92 -12.20
CA ASP A 106 1.07 -6.54 -12.01
C ASP A 106 1.24 -7.85 -11.26
N MET A 107 0.55 -8.00 -10.14
CA MET A 107 0.69 -9.14 -9.23
C MET A 107 -0.66 -9.82 -8.95
N PRO A 108 -1.43 -10.20 -10.00
CA PRO A 108 -2.77 -10.76 -9.81
C PRO A 108 -2.77 -12.01 -8.93
N GLN A 109 -1.69 -12.81 -8.99
CA GLN A 109 -1.59 -14.07 -8.25
C GLN A 109 -1.72 -13.89 -6.73
N ILE A 110 -1.25 -12.76 -6.17
CA ILE A 110 -1.42 -12.43 -4.74
C ILE A 110 -2.91 -12.25 -4.43
N TYR A 111 -3.59 -11.43 -5.22
CA TYR A 111 -5.00 -11.11 -5.01
C TYR A 111 -5.93 -12.28 -5.31
N ASP A 112 -5.61 -13.09 -6.33
CA ASP A 112 -6.32 -14.34 -6.64
C ASP A 112 -6.18 -15.36 -5.49
N CYS A 113 -5.02 -15.43 -4.84
CA CYS A 113 -4.81 -16.25 -3.65
C CYS A 113 -5.69 -15.78 -2.48
N VAL A 114 -5.71 -14.49 -2.19
CA VAL A 114 -6.56 -13.89 -1.15
C VAL A 114 -8.03 -14.12 -1.46
N GLN A 115 -8.46 -13.94 -2.72
CA GLN A 115 -9.84 -14.17 -3.14
C GLN A 115 -10.28 -15.62 -2.87
N ARG A 116 -9.43 -16.60 -3.23
CA ARG A 116 -9.72 -18.02 -2.97
C ARG A 116 -9.73 -18.35 -1.48
N ALA A 117 -8.74 -17.84 -0.72
CA ALA A 117 -8.63 -18.13 0.72
C ALA A 117 -9.85 -17.62 1.52
N LEU A 118 -10.47 -16.53 1.07
CA LEU A 118 -11.61 -15.90 1.71
C LEU A 118 -12.97 -16.23 1.02
N ASP A 119 -12.97 -17.08 -0.01
CA ASP A 119 -14.15 -17.44 -0.82
C ASP A 119 -14.95 -16.20 -1.29
N LEU A 120 -14.23 -15.20 -1.82
CA LEU A 120 -14.85 -13.95 -2.26
C LEU A 120 -15.42 -14.10 -3.67
N ALA A 121 -16.66 -13.65 -3.88
CA ALA A 121 -17.31 -13.63 -5.19
C ALA A 121 -16.67 -12.61 -6.15
N THR A 122 -15.99 -11.58 -5.62
CA THR A 122 -15.28 -10.53 -6.36
C THR A 122 -13.85 -10.41 -5.87
N GLY A 123 -13.03 -9.57 -6.52
CA GLY A 123 -11.68 -9.29 -6.04
C GLY A 123 -11.66 -8.81 -4.59
N PRO A 124 -10.57 -9.04 -3.84
CA PRO A 124 -10.42 -8.56 -2.48
C PRO A 124 -10.36 -7.03 -2.46
N ASN A 125 -10.51 -6.45 -1.26
CA ASN A 125 -10.32 -5.04 -1.02
C ASN A 125 -9.30 -4.88 0.12
N ILE A 126 -8.02 -4.86 -0.23
CA ILE A 126 -6.92 -4.74 0.73
C ILE A 126 -6.81 -3.27 1.16
N GLU A 127 -6.84 -3.04 2.46
CA GLU A 127 -6.82 -1.70 3.09
C GLU A 127 -5.62 -1.54 4.03
N GLY A 128 -4.77 -2.55 4.14
CA GLY A 128 -3.57 -2.49 4.95
C GLY A 128 -2.73 -3.74 4.82
N ALA A 129 -1.47 -3.61 5.22
CA ALA A 129 -0.54 -4.74 5.31
C ALA A 129 0.47 -4.51 6.43
N ILE A 130 0.95 -5.59 7.01
CA ILE A 130 2.11 -5.60 7.91
C ILE A 130 3.03 -6.76 7.56
N ILE A 131 4.31 -6.62 7.97
CA ILE A 131 5.28 -7.71 7.95
C ILE A 131 5.48 -8.17 9.40
N ASP A 132 5.33 -9.48 9.63
CA ASP A 132 5.58 -10.14 10.90
C ASP A 132 6.52 -11.33 10.67
N GLY A 133 7.82 -11.14 10.92
CA GLY A 133 8.85 -12.10 10.54
C GLY A 133 8.87 -12.35 9.02
N ASP A 134 8.65 -13.60 8.62
CA ASP A 134 8.61 -14.03 7.21
C ASP A 134 7.19 -14.05 6.63
N VAL A 135 6.25 -13.40 7.31
CA VAL A 135 4.84 -13.36 6.93
C VAL A 135 4.45 -11.96 6.48
N LEU A 136 3.81 -11.86 5.32
CA LEU A 136 3.06 -10.71 4.88
C LEU A 136 1.59 -10.90 5.25
N ARG A 137 1.10 -10.15 6.25
CA ARG A 137 -0.32 -10.15 6.63
C ARG A 137 -1.05 -9.04 5.91
N LEU A 138 -2.05 -9.40 5.13
CA LEU A 138 -2.94 -8.48 4.41
C LEU A 138 -4.27 -8.33 5.15
N PHE A 139 -4.79 -7.11 5.19
CA PHE A 139 -6.06 -6.78 5.83
C PHE A 139 -7.09 -6.49 4.74
N HIS A 140 -8.07 -7.39 4.62
CA HIS A 140 -9.21 -7.24 3.72
C HIS A 140 -10.35 -6.52 4.43
N ARG A 141 -10.84 -5.42 3.85
CA ARG A 141 -12.08 -4.77 4.28
C ARG A 141 -13.26 -5.37 3.52
N GLY A 142 -14.16 -6.04 4.23
CA GLY A 142 -15.40 -6.54 3.67
C GLY A 142 -16.35 -5.40 3.28
N ILE A 143 -16.94 -5.49 2.09
CA ILE A 143 -18.03 -4.60 1.64
C ILE A 143 -19.29 -5.44 1.60
N GLY A 144 -20.12 -5.33 2.64
CA GLY A 144 -21.27 -6.23 2.82
C GLY A 144 -20.91 -7.68 3.18
N THR A 145 -19.63 -7.93 3.51
CA THR A 145 -19.06 -9.21 3.94
C THR A 145 -18.21 -9.00 5.20
N VAL A 146 -17.68 -10.07 5.76
CA VAL A 146 -16.79 -9.99 6.93
C VAL A 146 -15.41 -9.46 6.52
N SER A 147 -14.86 -8.53 7.31
CA SER A 147 -13.43 -8.17 7.20
C SER A 147 -12.58 -9.31 7.73
N ALA A 148 -11.43 -9.54 7.09
CA ALA A 148 -10.55 -10.66 7.38
C ALA A 148 -9.08 -10.31 7.21
N THR A 149 -8.20 -11.16 7.72
CA THR A 149 -6.77 -11.14 7.42
C THR A 149 -6.38 -12.39 6.65
N VAL A 150 -5.38 -12.26 5.77
CA VAL A 150 -4.75 -13.38 5.08
C VAL A 150 -3.25 -13.26 5.24
N ASP A 151 -2.63 -14.35 5.69
CA ASP A 151 -1.20 -14.47 5.85
C ASP A 151 -0.58 -15.16 4.62
N LEU A 152 0.44 -14.55 4.05
CA LEU A 152 1.19 -15.06 2.91
C LEU A 152 2.68 -15.11 3.25
N PRO A 153 3.46 -16.01 2.64
CA PRO A 153 4.92 -15.95 2.73
C PRO A 153 5.43 -14.59 2.25
N LEU A 154 6.41 -13.99 2.95
CA LEU A 154 6.95 -12.67 2.58
C LEU A 154 7.57 -12.66 1.18
N GLY A 155 8.10 -13.79 0.71
CA GLY A 155 8.72 -13.96 -0.61
C GLY A 155 7.78 -13.65 -1.79
N VAL A 156 6.45 -13.59 -1.57
CA VAL A 156 5.49 -13.16 -2.61
C VAL A 156 5.78 -11.75 -3.12
N LEU A 157 6.37 -10.88 -2.28
CA LEU A 157 6.79 -9.54 -2.67
C LEU A 157 7.95 -9.55 -3.68
N ASP A 158 8.70 -10.64 -3.76
CA ASP A 158 9.80 -10.88 -4.70
C ASP A 158 9.42 -11.80 -5.86
N GLY A 159 8.15 -12.19 -5.95
CA GLY A 159 7.59 -12.99 -7.04
C GLY A 159 7.50 -14.49 -6.76
N GLU A 160 7.72 -14.91 -5.52
CA GLU A 160 7.44 -16.30 -5.14
C GLU A 160 5.94 -16.60 -5.26
N PRO A 161 5.57 -17.85 -5.57
CA PRO A 161 4.17 -18.24 -5.66
C PRO A 161 3.44 -17.98 -4.33
N PRO A 162 2.27 -17.34 -4.33
CA PRO A 162 1.51 -17.12 -3.11
C PRO A 162 0.77 -18.40 -2.71
N GLU A 163 1.00 -18.83 -1.49
CA GLU A 163 0.21 -19.86 -0.81
C GLU A 163 -0.30 -19.25 0.49
N ALA A 164 -1.62 -19.31 0.73
CA ALA A 164 -2.17 -18.84 1.98
C ALA A 164 -1.67 -19.75 3.13
N LEU A 165 -1.13 -19.14 4.16
CA LEU A 165 -0.74 -19.85 5.37
C LEU A 165 -1.99 -20.18 6.18
N ALA A 166 -2.08 -21.40 6.69
CA ALA A 166 -3.21 -21.92 7.44
C ALA A 166 -3.34 -21.28 8.84
#